data_a71df495398fca59b89ddae5a1f8c89c
#
_entry.id   a71df495398fca59b89ddae5a1f8c89c
#
_cell.length_a   1.000
_cell.length_b   1.000
_cell.length_c   1.000
_cell.angle_alpha   90.00
_cell.angle_beta   90.00
_cell.angle_gamma   90.00
#
_symmetry.space_group_name_H-M   'P 1'
#
loop_
_entity.id
_entity.type
_entity.pdbx_description
1 polymer ?
#
loop_
_entity_poly.entity_id
_entity_poly.type
_entity_poly.pdbx_seq_one_letter_code
_entity_poly.pdbx_strand_id
1 'polypeptide(L)'
;MPNWCCNELAVIGKKEEVERFYNSFKDTNEFFENNIPTPKELADVKATFSKTPDSEESNRLYEKYGATDWYYWRIENWGTKWDISELQLTEEDDNGEGNLKYYCFRFDTAWSPPEEGIRKLSELYKDVLFHLQFEEPGMCFEGFYKCMNGIVLSQLTVESYTKIDQITDNYIEEYELSLESQKEENNIINNGIEDESV
;
A
#
# COMPACT_ATOMS: atom_id res chain seq x y z
N MET A 1 -16.88 14.49 -11.72
CA MET A 1 -16.26 14.21 -10.41
C MET A 1 -15.63 12.83 -10.53
N PRO A 2 -14.49 12.56 -9.90
CA PRO A 2 -13.97 11.21 -9.84
C PRO A 2 -14.85 10.38 -8.90
N ASN A 3 -14.85 9.05 -9.09
CA ASN A 3 -15.18 8.18 -8.00
C ASN A 3 -14.07 8.30 -6.94
N TRP A 4 -14.45 8.23 -5.69
CA TRP A 4 -13.49 8.29 -4.60
C TRP A 4 -13.24 6.88 -4.06
N CYS A 5 -11.98 6.52 -4.00
CA CYS A 5 -11.51 5.34 -3.29
C CYS A 5 -11.21 5.76 -1.85
N CYS A 6 -11.94 5.21 -0.91
CA CYS A 6 -11.76 5.43 0.53
C CYS A 6 -10.61 4.55 1.02
N ASN A 7 -9.67 5.14 1.73
CA ASN A 7 -8.48 4.45 2.18
C ASN A 7 -8.32 4.56 3.70
N GLU A 8 -7.87 3.48 4.33
CA GLU A 8 -7.40 3.44 5.70
C GLU A 8 -5.97 2.90 5.72
N LEU A 9 -5.03 3.71 6.22
CA LEU A 9 -3.61 3.39 6.23
C LEU A 9 -3.10 3.28 7.66
N ALA A 10 -2.74 2.07 8.06
CA ALA A 10 -2.00 1.81 9.28
C ALA A 10 -0.49 1.86 9.01
N VAL A 11 0.23 2.58 9.86
CA VAL A 11 1.68 2.77 9.78
C VAL A 11 2.30 2.40 11.11
N ILE A 12 3.17 1.39 11.11
CA ILE A 12 3.74 0.80 12.33
C ILE A 12 5.27 0.67 12.16
N GLY A 13 6.02 1.12 13.14
CA GLY A 13 7.48 1.00 13.12
C GLY A 13 8.14 1.66 14.30
N LYS A 14 9.46 1.86 14.20
CA LYS A 14 10.19 2.62 15.20
C LYS A 14 9.65 4.05 15.28
N LYS A 15 9.48 4.54 16.49
CA LYS A 15 8.90 5.86 16.78
C LYS A 15 9.52 6.98 15.93
N GLU A 16 10.84 7.05 15.86
CA GLU A 16 11.54 8.08 15.09
C GLU A 16 11.17 8.08 13.59
N GLU A 17 11.07 6.90 12.97
CA GLU A 17 10.74 6.77 11.55
C GLU A 17 9.27 7.06 11.26
N VAL A 18 8.37 6.58 12.13
CA VAL A 18 6.94 6.81 11.99
C VAL A 18 6.60 8.28 12.24
N GLU A 19 7.23 8.94 13.21
CA GLU A 19 7.10 10.38 13.43
C GLU A 19 7.72 11.19 12.29
N ARG A 20 8.86 10.77 11.74
CA ARG A 20 9.48 11.40 10.55
C ARG A 20 8.52 11.36 9.36
N PHE A 21 7.87 10.22 9.13
CA PHE A 21 6.83 10.07 8.11
C PHE A 21 5.68 11.04 8.34
N TYR A 22 5.06 11.03 9.52
CA TYR A 22 3.94 11.92 9.84
C TYR A 22 4.30 13.41 9.71
N ASN A 23 5.47 13.78 10.21
CA ASN A 23 5.98 15.16 10.15
C ASN A 23 6.24 15.66 8.71
N SER A 24 6.36 14.77 7.72
CA SER A 24 6.59 15.17 6.33
C SER A 24 5.38 15.84 5.67
N PHE A 25 4.16 15.58 6.14
CA PHE A 25 2.93 16.08 5.51
C PHE A 25 1.90 16.70 6.45
N LYS A 26 2.01 16.52 7.77
CA LYS A 26 0.97 16.94 8.74
C LYS A 26 0.54 18.41 8.65
N ASP A 27 1.44 19.29 8.23
CA ASP A 27 1.20 20.73 8.19
C ASP A 27 0.74 21.22 6.80
N THR A 28 0.82 20.38 5.77
CA THR A 28 0.55 20.78 4.38
C THR A 28 -0.57 20.01 3.71
N ASN A 29 -0.88 18.81 4.19
CA ASN A 29 -1.72 17.82 3.54
C ASN A 29 -1.23 17.36 2.14
N GLU A 30 0.03 17.67 1.80
CA GLU A 30 0.70 17.21 0.57
C GLU A 30 1.43 15.89 0.88
N PHE A 31 0.67 14.83 0.90
CA PHE A 31 1.11 13.52 1.37
C PHE A 31 2.15 12.90 0.43
N PHE A 32 1.81 12.81 -0.85
CA PHE A 32 2.72 12.29 -1.86
C PHE A 32 3.68 13.36 -2.36
N GLU A 33 3.23 14.57 -2.62
CA GLU A 33 4.08 15.61 -3.18
C GLU A 33 5.29 15.94 -2.29
N ASN A 34 5.15 15.89 -0.97
CA ASN A 34 6.26 16.12 -0.04
C ASN A 34 7.25 14.96 0.04
N ASN A 35 6.84 13.74 -0.27
CA ASN A 35 7.66 12.54 -0.15
C ASN A 35 8.18 12.02 -1.50
N ILE A 36 7.34 12.14 -2.53
CA ILE A 36 7.58 11.65 -3.89
C ILE A 36 7.19 12.77 -4.85
N PRO A 37 7.96 13.88 -4.91
CA PRO A 37 7.55 15.07 -5.63
C PRO A 37 7.43 14.85 -7.14
N THR A 38 6.37 15.40 -7.72
CA THR A 38 6.21 15.47 -9.18
C THR A 38 7.38 16.26 -9.79
N PRO A 39 8.10 15.72 -10.78
CA PRO A 39 9.16 16.48 -11.45
C PRO A 39 8.67 17.81 -11.98
N LYS A 40 9.36 18.91 -11.66
CA LYS A 40 8.95 20.26 -12.05
C LYS A 40 8.73 20.44 -13.54
N GLU A 41 9.53 19.76 -14.38
CA GLU A 41 9.39 19.81 -15.84
C GLU A 41 8.10 19.14 -16.33
N LEU A 42 7.50 18.23 -15.55
CA LEU A 42 6.22 17.58 -15.85
C LEU A 42 5.02 18.31 -15.24
N ALA A 43 5.21 19.01 -14.14
CA ALA A 43 4.12 19.59 -13.34
C ALA A 43 3.24 20.56 -14.15
N ASP A 44 3.85 21.37 -15.03
CA ASP A 44 3.17 22.37 -15.87
C ASP A 44 2.78 21.86 -17.27
N VAL A 45 3.15 20.62 -17.62
CA VAL A 45 2.80 20.03 -18.91
C VAL A 45 1.32 19.65 -18.92
N LYS A 46 0.57 20.14 -19.90
CA LYS A 46 -0.84 19.78 -20.04
C LYS A 46 -0.98 18.25 -20.22
N ALA A 47 -1.80 17.66 -19.36
CA ALA A 47 -2.08 16.23 -19.44
C ALA A 47 -2.65 15.84 -20.81
N THR A 48 -2.07 14.80 -21.40
CA THR A 48 -2.47 14.24 -22.69
C THR A 48 -3.39 13.04 -22.51
N PHE A 49 -4.09 12.62 -23.57
CA PHE A 49 -4.91 11.41 -23.54
C PHE A 49 -4.13 10.16 -23.98
N SER A 50 -2.84 10.28 -24.20
CA SER A 50 -1.98 9.19 -24.66
C SER A 50 -0.69 9.14 -23.86
N LYS A 51 -0.31 7.93 -23.43
CA LYS A 51 1.01 7.68 -22.83
C LYS A 51 2.14 7.70 -23.85
N THR A 52 1.80 7.55 -25.15
CA THR A 52 2.79 7.51 -26.22
C THR A 52 3.23 8.93 -26.56
N PRO A 53 4.54 9.21 -26.54
CA PRO A 53 5.04 10.49 -26.97
C PRO A 53 4.68 10.79 -28.45
N ASP A 54 4.30 12.03 -28.73
CA ASP A 54 3.84 12.48 -30.06
C ASP A 54 4.63 13.69 -30.58
N SER A 55 5.62 14.17 -29.84
CA SER A 55 6.47 15.31 -30.15
C SER A 55 7.91 15.08 -29.67
N GLU A 56 8.83 15.88 -30.13
CA GLU A 56 10.23 15.83 -29.68
C GLU A 56 10.33 16.12 -28.17
N GLU A 57 9.56 17.08 -27.68
CA GLU A 57 9.54 17.42 -26.26
C GLU A 57 8.93 16.29 -25.41
N SER A 58 7.84 15.69 -25.83
CA SER A 58 7.24 14.55 -25.10
C SER A 58 8.15 13.33 -25.12
N ASN A 59 8.89 13.07 -26.20
CA ASN A 59 9.92 12.03 -26.25
C ASN A 59 11.04 12.31 -25.22
N ARG A 60 11.55 13.52 -25.15
CA ARG A 60 12.58 13.93 -24.19
C ARG A 60 12.13 13.73 -22.76
N LEU A 61 10.90 14.13 -22.43
CA LEU A 61 10.33 13.96 -21.09
C LEU A 61 10.14 12.49 -20.74
N TYR A 62 9.66 11.70 -21.70
CA TYR A 62 9.48 10.26 -21.51
C TYR A 62 10.81 9.53 -21.28
N GLU A 63 11.85 9.84 -22.04
CA GLU A 63 13.19 9.27 -21.84
C GLU A 63 13.77 9.61 -20.45
N LYS A 64 13.47 10.82 -19.97
CA LYS A 64 14.02 11.31 -18.69
C LYS A 64 13.24 10.82 -17.47
N TYR A 65 11.91 10.76 -17.55
CA TYR A 65 11.03 10.56 -16.39
C TYR A 65 10.12 9.33 -16.50
N GLY A 66 10.11 8.63 -17.65
CA GLY A 66 9.18 7.53 -17.91
C GLY A 66 7.74 7.99 -18.21
N ALA A 67 7.50 9.29 -18.30
CA ALA A 67 6.16 9.86 -18.52
C ALA A 67 6.24 11.12 -19.39
N THR A 68 5.17 11.43 -20.12
CA THR A 68 5.04 12.59 -20.98
C THR A 68 4.52 13.83 -20.27
N ASP A 69 3.85 13.65 -19.14
CA ASP A 69 3.22 14.70 -18.35
C ASP A 69 3.01 14.27 -16.88
N TRP A 70 2.56 15.22 -16.04
CA TRP A 70 2.32 14.99 -14.61
C TRP A 70 1.30 13.89 -14.34
N TYR A 71 0.26 13.74 -15.20
CA TYR A 71 -0.83 12.79 -14.97
C TYR A 71 -0.34 11.35 -15.03
N TYR A 72 0.34 10.97 -16.13
CA TYR A 72 0.88 9.62 -16.26
C TYR A 72 2.00 9.35 -15.27
N TRP A 73 2.83 10.37 -14.97
CA TRP A 73 3.85 10.23 -13.96
C TRP A 73 3.25 9.92 -12.58
N ARG A 74 2.21 10.65 -12.16
CA ARG A 74 1.55 10.42 -10.87
C ARG A 74 0.86 9.07 -10.82
N ILE A 75 0.16 8.65 -11.85
CA ILE A 75 -0.44 7.32 -11.93
C ILE A 75 0.61 6.23 -11.72
N GLU A 76 1.79 6.34 -12.32
CA GLU A 76 2.86 5.35 -12.22
C GLU A 76 3.68 5.44 -10.93
N ASN A 77 3.68 6.59 -10.26
CA ASN A 77 4.49 6.80 -9.06
C ASN A 77 3.68 6.88 -7.78
N TRP A 78 2.41 7.30 -7.84
CA TRP A 78 1.52 7.37 -6.70
C TRP A 78 0.39 6.33 -6.75
N GLY A 79 0.05 5.79 -7.94
CA GLY A 79 -1.13 4.95 -8.17
C GLY A 79 -2.42 5.75 -8.34
N THR A 80 -2.37 7.06 -8.20
CA THR A 80 -3.52 8.00 -8.31
C THR A 80 -3.07 9.30 -8.98
N LYS A 81 -4.02 9.99 -9.63
CA LYS A 81 -3.70 11.22 -10.39
C LYS A 81 -3.52 12.47 -9.53
N TRP A 82 -4.14 12.52 -8.37
CA TRP A 82 -4.06 13.64 -7.43
C TRP A 82 -3.46 13.17 -6.13
N ASP A 83 -2.96 14.10 -5.33
CA ASP A 83 -2.62 13.82 -3.94
C ASP A 83 -3.88 13.45 -3.15
N ILE A 84 -3.71 13.00 -1.94
CA ILE A 84 -4.82 12.56 -1.10
C ILE A 84 -5.79 13.72 -0.77
N SER A 85 -7.02 13.36 -0.45
CA SER A 85 -8.07 14.29 0.00
C SER A 85 -8.61 13.84 1.35
N GLU A 86 -9.22 14.75 2.10
CA GLU A 86 -9.93 14.48 3.37
C GLU A 86 -9.08 13.72 4.42
N LEU A 87 -7.77 14.04 4.51
CA LEU A 87 -6.85 13.39 5.44
C LEU A 87 -7.29 13.56 6.91
N GLN A 88 -7.42 12.46 7.62
CA GLN A 88 -7.74 12.39 9.03
C GLN A 88 -6.82 11.41 9.74
N LEU A 89 -6.20 11.84 10.85
CA LEU A 89 -5.57 10.93 11.80
C LEU A 89 -6.69 10.33 12.67
N THR A 90 -6.92 9.02 12.56
CA THR A 90 -8.01 8.33 13.28
C THR A 90 -7.54 7.66 14.56
N GLU A 91 -6.32 7.16 14.56
CA GLU A 91 -5.73 6.49 15.71
C GLU A 91 -4.25 6.82 15.85
N GLU A 92 -3.81 6.91 17.10
CA GLU A 92 -2.42 7.07 17.48
C GLU A 92 -2.15 6.23 18.74
N ASP A 93 -1.08 5.42 18.70
CA ASP A 93 -0.61 4.70 19.87
C ASP A 93 0.91 4.77 19.99
N ASP A 94 1.39 4.91 21.23
CA ASP A 94 2.80 4.96 21.59
C ASP A 94 3.08 3.83 22.57
N ASN A 95 3.52 2.68 22.06
CA ASN A 95 3.89 1.55 22.90
C ASN A 95 5.25 1.80 23.57
N GLY A 96 5.22 2.46 24.73
CA GLY A 96 6.40 2.95 25.46
C GLY A 96 7.46 1.91 25.81
N GLU A 97 7.13 0.63 25.87
CA GLU A 97 8.08 -0.44 26.20
C GLU A 97 8.93 -0.91 24.99
N GLY A 98 8.43 -0.71 23.76
CA GLY A 98 9.07 -1.23 22.53
C GLY A 98 9.70 -0.18 21.61
N ASN A 99 9.64 1.11 21.94
CA ASN A 99 9.96 2.21 21.04
C ASN A 99 9.25 2.09 19.68
N LEU A 100 8.04 1.52 19.68
CA LEU A 100 7.19 1.39 18.53
C LEU A 100 6.11 2.47 18.56
N LYS A 101 5.78 2.98 17.40
CA LYS A 101 4.72 3.94 17.17
C LYS A 101 3.75 3.39 16.14
N TYR A 102 2.49 3.68 16.33
CA TYR A 102 1.39 3.36 15.42
C TYR A 102 0.62 4.63 15.09
N TYR A 103 0.32 4.84 13.82
CA TYR A 103 -0.66 5.80 13.34
C TYR A 103 -1.63 5.12 12.40
N CYS A 104 -2.91 5.52 12.45
CA CYS A 104 -3.90 5.17 11.45
C CYS A 104 -4.47 6.44 10.83
N PHE A 105 -4.54 6.46 9.50
CA PHE A 105 -5.02 7.59 8.72
C PHE A 105 -6.19 7.15 7.85
N ARG A 106 -7.21 8.01 7.71
CA ARG A 106 -8.21 7.92 6.65
C ARG A 106 -8.03 9.03 5.66
N PHE A 107 -8.18 8.70 4.38
CA PHE A 107 -8.12 9.66 3.27
C PHE A 107 -8.75 9.08 2.01
N ASP A 108 -9.06 9.97 1.07
CA ASP A 108 -9.61 9.57 -0.21
C ASP A 108 -8.61 9.78 -1.34
N THR A 109 -8.66 8.89 -2.35
CA THR A 109 -7.90 9.00 -3.59
C THR A 109 -8.82 8.90 -4.81
N ALA A 110 -8.37 9.46 -5.93
CA ALA A 110 -9.18 9.50 -7.15
C ALA A 110 -9.08 8.19 -7.93
N TRP A 111 -10.18 7.44 -8.02
CA TRP A 111 -10.41 6.24 -8.83
C TRP A 111 -9.78 4.94 -8.32
N SER A 112 -8.65 4.98 -7.67
CA SER A 112 -7.86 3.80 -7.31
C SER A 112 -7.13 4.00 -6.00
N PRO A 113 -6.82 2.91 -5.26
CA PRO A 113 -5.93 2.98 -4.11
C PRO A 113 -4.51 3.36 -4.55
N PRO A 114 -3.74 4.04 -3.71
CA PRO A 114 -2.41 4.54 -4.05
C PRO A 114 -1.30 3.51 -3.76
N GLU A 115 -1.46 2.26 -4.17
CA GLU A 115 -0.56 1.15 -3.81
C GLU A 115 0.90 1.42 -4.15
N GLU A 116 1.17 1.96 -5.37
CA GLU A 116 2.54 2.25 -5.81
C GLU A 116 3.17 3.38 -4.99
N GLY A 117 2.39 4.41 -4.63
CA GLY A 117 2.83 5.48 -3.74
C GLY A 117 3.17 4.95 -2.35
N ILE A 118 2.34 4.09 -1.79
CA ILE A 118 2.59 3.45 -0.49
C ILE A 118 3.83 2.55 -0.56
N ARG A 119 4.02 1.80 -1.64
CA ARG A 119 5.24 1.00 -1.85
C ARG A 119 6.50 1.88 -1.82
N LYS A 120 6.50 2.99 -2.56
CA LYS A 120 7.61 3.95 -2.59
C LYS A 120 7.85 4.64 -1.25
N LEU A 121 6.80 4.98 -0.53
CA LEU A 121 6.93 5.47 0.85
C LEU A 121 7.66 4.45 1.73
N SER A 122 7.34 3.16 1.59
CA SER A 122 8.02 2.11 2.35
C SER A 122 9.51 1.95 1.99
N GLU A 123 9.95 2.39 0.81
CA GLU A 123 11.38 2.48 0.45
C GLU A 123 12.09 3.65 1.15
N LEU A 124 11.37 4.77 1.34
CA LEU A 124 11.90 5.98 1.98
C LEU A 124 11.93 5.86 3.52
N TYR A 125 10.97 5.16 4.09
CA TYR A 125 10.80 4.95 5.53
C TYR A 125 11.04 3.49 5.88
N LYS A 126 12.33 3.14 5.93
CA LYS A 126 12.76 1.75 6.18
C LYS A 126 12.32 1.26 7.55
N ASP A 127 12.03 -0.03 7.64
CA ASP A 127 11.57 -0.69 8.86
C ASP A 127 10.20 -0.16 9.38
N VAL A 128 9.47 0.53 8.51
CA VAL A 128 8.08 0.92 8.74
C VAL A 128 7.19 0.01 7.90
N LEU A 129 6.23 -0.62 8.56
CA LEU A 129 5.17 -1.40 7.93
C LEU A 129 4.04 -0.46 7.53
N PHE A 130 3.67 -0.50 6.27
CA PHE A 130 2.50 0.16 5.71
C PHE A 130 1.44 -0.88 5.41
N HIS A 131 0.25 -0.72 5.95
CA HIS A 131 -0.91 -1.56 5.69
C HIS A 131 -2.08 -0.69 5.26
N LEU A 132 -2.37 -0.69 3.98
CA LEU A 132 -3.46 0.02 3.34
C LEU A 132 -4.66 -0.91 3.21
N GLN A 133 -5.83 -0.47 3.67
CA GLN A 133 -7.13 -1.04 3.32
C GLN A 133 -7.87 -0.03 2.47
N PHE A 134 -8.65 -0.48 1.51
CA PHE A 134 -9.35 0.41 0.58
C PHE A 134 -10.66 -0.16 0.10
N GLU A 135 -11.59 0.74 -0.22
CA GLU A 135 -12.83 0.43 -0.95
C GLU A 135 -13.15 1.52 -1.97
N GLU A 136 -13.68 1.13 -3.12
CA GLU A 136 -14.21 2.02 -4.14
C GLU A 136 -15.64 1.59 -4.50
N PRO A 137 -16.67 2.24 -3.89
CA PRO A 137 -18.06 1.82 -4.04
C PRO A 137 -18.61 1.99 -5.46
N GLY A 138 -18.10 2.95 -6.23
CA GLY A 138 -18.59 3.24 -7.58
C GLY A 138 -18.17 2.20 -8.62
N MET A 139 -17.00 1.57 -8.43
CA MET A 139 -16.49 0.47 -9.26
C MET A 139 -16.67 -0.89 -8.58
N CYS A 140 -17.22 -0.90 -7.36
CA CYS A 140 -17.52 -2.10 -6.60
C CYS A 140 -16.30 -2.98 -6.34
N PHE A 141 -15.21 -2.41 -5.85
CA PHE A 141 -14.06 -3.19 -5.39
C PHE A 141 -13.59 -2.74 -4.00
N GLU A 142 -12.97 -3.66 -3.29
CA GLU A 142 -12.32 -3.45 -2.00
C GLU A 142 -11.07 -4.31 -1.89
N GLY A 143 -10.17 -3.98 -0.97
CA GLY A 143 -8.94 -4.74 -0.83
C GLY A 143 -8.01 -4.25 0.25
N PHE A 144 -6.86 -4.89 0.28
CA PHE A 144 -5.74 -4.45 1.12
C PHE A 144 -4.40 -4.61 0.41
N TYR A 145 -3.44 -3.81 0.85
CA TYR A 145 -2.08 -3.81 0.37
C TYR A 145 -1.13 -3.61 1.55
N LYS A 146 -0.16 -4.49 1.72
CA LYS A 146 0.80 -4.46 2.82
C LYS A 146 2.22 -4.49 2.27
N CYS A 147 3.05 -3.54 2.69
CA CYS A 147 4.44 -3.48 2.24
C CYS A 147 5.38 -2.92 3.32
N MET A 148 6.67 -3.24 3.18
CA MET A 148 7.77 -2.74 4.00
C MET A 148 9.07 -2.78 3.18
N ASN A 149 9.93 -1.77 3.30
CA ASN A 149 11.20 -1.68 2.58
C ASN A 149 11.08 -1.83 1.04
N GLY A 150 9.96 -1.35 0.45
CA GLY A 150 9.67 -1.49 -0.97
C GLY A 150 9.18 -2.88 -1.39
N ILE A 151 9.09 -3.83 -0.46
CA ILE A 151 8.67 -5.21 -0.72
C ILE A 151 7.20 -5.36 -0.36
N VAL A 152 6.41 -5.85 -1.32
CA VAL A 152 5.00 -6.24 -1.09
C VAL A 152 4.98 -7.53 -0.28
N LEU A 153 4.40 -7.48 0.90
CA LEU A 153 4.29 -8.63 1.80
C LEU A 153 3.00 -9.43 1.52
N SER A 154 1.90 -8.72 1.29
CA SER A 154 0.62 -9.32 0.90
C SER A 154 -0.29 -8.27 0.28
N GLN A 155 -1.17 -8.71 -0.61
CA GLN A 155 -2.19 -7.86 -1.24
C GLN A 155 -3.37 -8.71 -1.71
N LEU A 156 -4.55 -8.09 -1.72
CA LEU A 156 -5.76 -8.68 -2.26
C LEU A 156 -6.69 -7.57 -2.76
N THR A 157 -7.32 -7.77 -3.90
CA THR A 157 -8.41 -6.93 -4.40
C THR A 157 -9.54 -7.84 -4.86
N VAL A 158 -10.75 -7.57 -4.40
CA VAL A 158 -11.96 -8.35 -4.72
C VAL A 158 -13.10 -7.43 -5.11
N GLU A 159 -14.11 -7.98 -5.79
CA GLU A 159 -15.37 -7.26 -6.00
C GLU A 159 -16.11 -7.12 -4.68
N SER A 160 -16.70 -5.94 -4.41
CA SER A 160 -17.32 -5.56 -3.12
C SER A 160 -18.53 -6.40 -2.68
N TYR A 161 -18.92 -7.38 -3.46
CA TYR A 161 -19.95 -8.35 -3.05
C TYR A 161 -19.41 -9.49 -2.18
N THR A 162 -18.08 -9.61 -2.12
CA THR A 162 -17.39 -10.63 -1.31
C THR A 162 -16.76 -9.92 -0.11
N LYS A 163 -17.31 -10.10 1.07
CA LYS A 163 -16.75 -9.45 2.27
C LYS A 163 -15.33 -9.95 2.51
N ILE A 164 -14.37 -9.03 2.61
CA ILE A 164 -12.97 -9.34 2.94
C ILE A 164 -12.88 -10.17 4.23
N ASP A 165 -13.71 -9.87 5.21
CA ASP A 165 -13.79 -10.63 6.47
C ASP A 165 -14.02 -12.13 6.22
N GLN A 166 -14.92 -12.48 5.29
CA GLN A 166 -15.18 -13.89 4.95
C GLN A 166 -14.00 -14.55 4.24
N ILE A 167 -13.27 -13.79 3.41
CA ILE A 167 -12.07 -14.31 2.73
C ILE A 167 -10.95 -14.50 3.74
N THR A 168 -10.75 -13.53 4.64
CA THR A 168 -9.72 -13.62 5.68
C THR A 168 -9.98 -14.78 6.63
N ASP A 169 -11.23 -14.98 7.05
CA ASP A 169 -11.63 -16.09 7.90
C ASP A 169 -11.41 -17.44 7.20
N ASN A 170 -11.76 -17.55 5.91
CA ASN A 170 -11.51 -18.75 5.12
C ASN A 170 -10.01 -19.07 4.98
N TYR A 171 -9.15 -18.06 4.76
CA TYR A 171 -7.70 -18.25 4.68
C TYR A 171 -7.10 -18.65 6.03
N ILE A 172 -7.61 -18.13 7.13
CA ILE A 172 -7.19 -18.51 8.49
C ILE A 172 -7.55 -19.98 8.73
N GLU A 173 -8.78 -20.37 8.41
CA GLU A 173 -9.27 -21.74 8.56
C GLU A 173 -8.47 -22.73 7.70
N GLU A 174 -8.23 -22.41 6.42
CA GLU A 174 -7.39 -23.23 5.53
C GLU A 174 -5.94 -23.35 6.05
N TYR A 175 -5.38 -22.27 6.57
CA TYR A 175 -4.03 -22.28 7.14
C TYR A 175 -3.95 -23.12 8.42
N GLU A 176 -4.92 -23.01 9.32
CA GLU A 176 -5.01 -23.82 10.52
C GLU A 176 -5.15 -25.30 10.21
N LEU A 177 -6.01 -25.65 9.24
CA LEU A 177 -6.15 -27.05 8.75
C LEU A 177 -4.83 -27.57 8.15
N SER A 178 -4.09 -26.74 7.41
CA SER A 178 -2.79 -27.12 6.86
C SER A 178 -1.75 -27.38 7.95
N LEU A 179 -1.76 -26.62 9.03
CA LEU A 179 -0.88 -26.81 10.19
C LEU A 179 -1.22 -28.09 10.98
N GLU A 180 -2.50 -28.41 11.11
CA GLU A 180 -2.95 -29.64 11.77
C GLU A 180 -2.53 -30.88 10.96
N SER A 181 -2.71 -30.85 9.64
CA SER A 181 -2.28 -31.92 8.74
C SER A 181 -0.76 -32.16 8.80
N GLN A 182 0.05 -31.11 8.85
CA GLN A 182 1.50 -31.22 9.00
C GLN A 182 1.92 -31.79 10.38
N LYS A 183 1.18 -31.48 11.45
CA LYS A 183 1.42 -32.04 12.76
C LYS A 183 1.09 -33.54 12.82
N GLU A 184 0.02 -33.95 12.16
CA GLU A 184 -0.37 -35.36 12.06
C GLU A 184 0.68 -36.18 11.26
N GLU A 185 1.14 -35.67 10.11
CA GLU A 185 2.20 -36.29 9.33
C GLU A 185 3.51 -36.45 10.12
N ASN A 186 3.92 -35.39 10.85
CA ASN A 186 5.12 -35.46 11.68
C ASN A 186 4.98 -36.44 12.86
N ASN A 187 3.79 -36.58 13.45
CA ASN A 187 3.52 -37.55 14.50
C ASN A 187 3.56 -38.98 13.98
N ILE A 188 3.06 -39.25 12.76
CA ILE A 188 3.13 -40.55 12.12
C ILE A 188 4.58 -40.93 11.83
N ILE A 189 5.38 -39.99 11.32
CA ILE A 189 6.80 -40.21 11.04
C ILE A 189 7.57 -40.50 12.35
N ASN A 190 7.34 -39.76 13.42
CA ASN A 190 8.03 -39.97 14.69
C ASN A 190 7.63 -41.27 15.37
N ASN A 191 6.37 -41.67 15.30
CA ASN A 191 5.91 -42.95 15.87
C ASN A 191 6.32 -44.17 15.04
N GLY A 192 6.55 -43.98 13.72
CA GLY A 192 7.06 -45.04 12.83
C GLY A 192 8.54 -45.34 13.00
N ILE A 193 9.33 -44.46 13.60
CA ILE A 193 10.76 -44.63 13.86
C ILE A 193 11.01 -45.44 15.15
N GLU A 194 10.06 -45.43 16.11
CA GLU A 194 10.21 -46.20 17.37
C GLU A 194 9.96 -47.71 17.20
N ASP A 195 9.25 -48.14 16.16
CA ASP A 195 8.93 -49.56 15.94
C ASP A 195 9.99 -50.37 15.14
N GLU A 196 11.03 -49.71 14.59
CA GLU A 196 12.14 -50.40 13.90
C GLU A 196 13.41 -50.63 14.76
N SER A 197 13.35 -50.40 16.07
CA SER A 197 14.50 -50.56 16.99
C SER A 197 14.27 -51.62 18.05
N VAL A 198 13.80 -52.83 17.63
CA VAL A 198 13.79 -54.02 18.52
C VAL A 198 14.51 -55.19 17.83
#